data_6ad5b3f714d49b0ca6f7adae3b943c8e
#
_entry.id   6ad5b3f714d49b0ca6f7adae3b943c8e
#
_cell.length_a   1.000
_cell.length_b   1.000
_cell.length_c   1.000
_cell.angle_alpha   90.00
_cell.angle_beta   90.00
_cell.angle_gamma   90.00
#
_symmetry.space_group_name_H-M   'P 1'
#
loop_
_entity.id
_entity.type
_entity.pdbx_description
1 polymer ?
#
loop_
_entity_poly.entity_id
_entity_poly.type
_entity_poly.pdbx_seq_one_letter_code
_entity_poly.pdbx_strand_id
1 'polypeptide(L)'
;MNGFSVCSPELCFVQMATLWKLPKLIELGFELCGTYDLSYGEYRKCTPLTSIDKLSSYVASLGVVRGKRKAAEALRYVADGSASARETILTMQLTLPYRMGGYGLQMPLLNHRIDLGRRERRIAGREYLVCDLFWPDAQLDVEYDGGDHADPERMQKDSMRRDALVSMGITVMTVTKWQLNDGGETNAIAHAIAERTGKRLRYVDPEFTRANRALRRELLGC
;
A
#
# COMPACT_ATOMS: atom_id res chain seq x y z
N MET A 1 -0.40 37.29 17.60
CA MET A 1 -0.42 35.87 17.14
C MET A 1 0.85 35.23 17.65
N ASN A 2 0.75 34.29 18.58
CA ASN A 2 1.89 33.47 18.98
C ASN A 2 2.15 32.48 17.83
N GLY A 3 3.14 32.80 16.97
CA GLY A 3 3.46 31.97 15.82
C GLY A 3 4.23 30.74 16.26
N PHE A 4 3.66 29.56 16.06
CA PHE A 4 4.39 28.29 16.09
C PHE A 4 4.91 27.99 14.68
N SER A 5 6.17 27.57 14.60
CA SER A 5 6.72 27.01 13.35
C SER A 5 6.58 25.48 13.39
N VAL A 6 5.94 24.93 12.38
CA VAL A 6 5.78 23.48 12.22
C VAL A 6 6.68 23.04 11.06
N CYS A 7 7.38 21.90 11.21
CA CYS A 7 8.15 21.30 10.13
C CYS A 7 7.24 20.93 8.96
N SER A 8 7.73 21.12 7.73
CA SER A 8 7.04 20.57 6.57
C SER A 8 7.08 19.02 6.62
N PRO A 9 6.12 18.33 5.97
CA PRO A 9 6.13 16.87 5.88
C PRO A 9 7.45 16.30 5.34
N GLU A 10 8.06 16.98 4.36
CA GLU A 10 9.32 16.57 3.75
C GLU A 10 10.49 16.68 4.74
N LEU A 11 10.56 17.78 5.50
CA LEU A 11 11.57 17.93 6.54
C LEU A 11 11.39 16.90 7.65
N CYS A 12 10.15 16.68 8.10
CA CYS A 12 9.82 15.66 9.09
C CYS A 12 10.29 14.27 8.62
N PHE A 13 10.02 13.89 7.37
CA PHE A 13 10.46 12.62 6.79
C PHE A 13 11.98 12.44 6.86
N VAL A 14 12.77 13.48 6.51
CA VAL A 14 14.24 13.43 6.59
C VAL A 14 14.73 13.36 8.03
N GLN A 15 14.10 14.07 8.96
CA GLN A 15 14.42 13.99 10.39
C GLN A 15 14.17 12.57 10.93
N MET A 16 13.01 11.98 10.61
CA MET A 16 12.66 10.62 11.03
C MET A 16 13.60 9.57 10.42
N ALA A 17 14.17 9.84 9.25
CA ALA A 17 15.21 8.99 8.66
C ALA A 17 16.48 8.88 9.54
N THR A 18 16.71 9.80 10.45
CA THR A 18 17.83 9.70 11.40
C THR A 18 17.52 8.79 12.60
N LEU A 19 16.25 8.60 12.93
CA LEU A 19 15.77 7.95 14.14
C LEU A 19 15.24 6.54 13.87
N TRP A 20 14.46 6.37 12.80
CA TRP A 20 13.70 5.16 12.54
C TRP A 20 14.44 4.17 11.65
N LYS A 21 14.07 2.89 11.77
CA LYS A 21 14.50 1.85 10.84
C LYS A 21 13.85 2.07 9.47
N LEU A 22 14.44 1.47 8.44
CA LEU A 22 14.02 1.67 7.07
C LEU A 22 12.54 1.27 6.82
N PRO A 23 12.02 0.12 7.31
CA PRO A 23 10.60 -0.22 7.09
C PRO A 23 9.64 0.79 7.71
N LYS A 24 9.89 1.26 8.93
CA LYS A 24 9.04 2.30 9.57
C LYS A 24 9.12 3.66 8.86
N LEU A 25 10.26 3.98 8.28
CA LEU A 25 10.40 5.19 7.48
C LEU A 25 9.62 5.07 6.16
N ILE A 26 9.61 3.89 5.53
CA ILE A 26 8.81 3.62 4.34
C ILE A 26 7.31 3.74 4.67
N GLU A 27 6.86 3.15 5.77
CA GLU A 27 5.48 3.25 6.26
C GLU A 27 5.08 4.72 6.45
N LEU A 28 5.92 5.54 7.11
CA LEU A 28 5.70 6.99 7.22
C LEU A 28 5.58 7.68 5.85
N GLY A 29 6.41 7.28 4.89
CA GLY A 29 6.32 7.80 3.53
C GLY A 29 4.95 7.55 2.90
N PHE A 30 4.42 6.33 3.04
CA PHE A 30 3.07 5.99 2.59
C PHE A 30 1.99 6.81 3.31
N GLU A 31 2.10 7.01 4.64
CA GLU A 31 1.15 7.82 5.41
C GLU A 31 1.15 9.29 4.97
N LEU A 32 2.32 9.88 4.77
CA LEU A 32 2.44 11.27 4.32
C LEU A 32 1.87 11.48 2.91
N CYS A 33 1.99 10.48 2.03
CA CYS A 33 1.49 10.48 0.66
C CYS A 33 0.11 9.82 0.52
N GLY A 34 -0.44 9.29 1.60
CA GLY A 34 -1.72 8.59 1.66
C GLY A 34 -2.93 9.51 1.78
N THR A 35 -4.11 8.94 1.59
CA THR A 35 -5.40 9.63 1.69
C THR A 35 -6.13 9.30 2.99
N TYR A 36 -5.41 8.88 4.02
CA TYR A 36 -5.95 8.51 5.34
C TYR A 36 -5.16 9.17 6.46
N ASP A 37 -5.81 9.35 7.60
CA ASP A 37 -5.26 9.91 8.83
C ASP A 37 -5.62 9.01 10.02
N LEU A 38 -4.64 8.73 10.86
CA LEU A 38 -4.76 7.93 12.09
C LEU A 38 -4.52 8.76 13.35
N SER A 39 -4.34 10.08 13.23
CA SER A 39 -3.89 10.96 14.34
C SER A 39 -4.77 10.90 15.58
N TYR A 40 -6.02 10.51 15.45
CA TYR A 40 -6.99 10.46 16.56
C TYR A 40 -7.43 9.04 16.93
N GLY A 41 -6.67 8.02 16.51
CA GLY A 41 -7.02 6.62 16.77
C GLY A 41 -8.17 6.07 15.92
N GLU A 42 -8.76 6.89 15.06
CA GLU A 42 -9.82 6.53 14.11
C GLU A 42 -9.36 6.78 12.68
N TYR A 43 -9.78 5.89 11.79
CA TYR A 43 -9.57 6.08 10.35
C TYR A 43 -10.39 7.27 9.85
N ARG A 44 -9.73 8.22 9.17
CA ARG A 44 -10.37 9.36 8.50
C ARG A 44 -9.77 9.51 7.11
N LYS A 45 -10.62 9.76 6.12
CA LYS A 45 -10.16 10.14 4.79
C LYS A 45 -9.65 11.59 4.83
N CYS A 46 -8.45 11.81 4.29
CA CYS A 46 -7.82 13.14 4.23
C CYS A 46 -7.21 13.39 2.85
N THR A 47 -6.79 14.63 2.61
CA THR A 47 -5.90 14.96 1.50
C THR A 47 -4.46 14.61 1.89
N PRO A 48 -3.64 14.07 0.97
CA PRO A 48 -2.23 13.79 1.25
C PRO A 48 -1.50 15.04 1.75
N LEU A 49 -0.63 14.87 2.73
CA LEU A 49 0.20 15.96 3.25
C LEU A 49 1.30 16.36 2.26
N THR A 50 1.75 15.40 1.45
CA THR A 50 2.77 15.59 0.41
C THR A 50 2.58 14.57 -0.70
N SER A 51 3.56 14.43 -1.60
CA SER A 51 3.61 13.40 -2.64
C SER A 51 5.03 12.86 -2.78
N ILE A 52 5.17 11.70 -3.43
CA ILE A 52 6.48 11.12 -3.77
C ILE A 52 7.37 12.10 -4.52
N ASP A 53 6.80 12.85 -5.47
CA ASP A 53 7.55 13.84 -6.25
C ASP A 53 8.08 14.98 -5.37
N LYS A 54 7.26 15.50 -4.45
CA LYS A 54 7.67 16.55 -3.51
C LYS A 54 8.72 16.03 -2.53
N LEU A 55 8.53 14.85 -1.94
CA LEU A 55 9.51 14.22 -1.06
C LEU A 55 10.84 13.99 -1.78
N SER A 56 10.80 13.44 -2.99
CA SER A 56 11.98 13.15 -3.80
C SER A 56 12.73 14.44 -4.18
N SER A 57 12.01 15.45 -4.63
CA SER A 57 12.57 16.77 -4.98
C SER A 57 13.20 17.42 -3.76
N TYR A 58 12.52 17.38 -2.61
CA TYR A 58 13.06 17.94 -1.37
C TYR A 58 14.34 17.21 -0.93
N VAL A 59 14.32 15.86 -0.88
CA VAL A 59 15.50 15.07 -0.51
C VAL A 59 16.65 15.30 -1.49
N ALA A 60 16.38 15.45 -2.79
CA ALA A 60 17.41 15.73 -3.79
C ALA A 60 18.05 17.10 -3.57
N SER A 61 17.26 18.14 -3.25
CA SER A 61 17.72 19.52 -3.04
C SER A 61 18.61 19.71 -1.81
N LEU A 62 18.56 18.77 -0.85
CA LEU A 62 19.38 18.85 0.35
C LEU A 62 20.88 18.65 0.02
N GLY A 63 21.74 19.40 0.70
CA GLY A 63 23.19 19.15 0.74
C GLY A 63 23.55 17.87 1.47
N VAL A 64 24.72 17.83 2.08
CA VAL A 64 25.15 16.70 2.91
C VAL A 64 24.54 16.85 4.31
N VAL A 65 23.43 16.18 4.54
CA VAL A 65 22.74 16.16 5.84
C VAL A 65 22.49 14.74 6.33
N ARG A 66 22.46 14.58 7.65
CA ARG A 66 22.15 13.31 8.29
C ARG A 66 20.72 12.88 7.91
N GLY A 67 20.55 11.60 7.57
CA GLY A 67 19.25 11.04 7.17
C GLY A 67 18.98 11.06 5.66
N LYS A 68 19.59 11.97 4.87
CA LYS A 68 19.33 12.10 3.42
C LYS A 68 19.44 10.77 2.67
N ARG A 69 20.52 10.01 2.88
CA ARG A 69 20.73 8.73 2.17
C ARG A 69 19.64 7.71 2.49
N LYS A 70 19.25 7.58 3.78
CA LYS A 70 18.19 6.66 4.19
C LYS A 70 16.83 7.13 3.70
N ALA A 71 16.54 8.44 3.72
CA ALA A 71 15.33 9.01 3.14
C ALA A 71 15.23 8.70 1.64
N ALA A 72 16.29 8.94 0.88
CA ALA A 72 16.32 8.61 -0.55
C ALA A 72 16.17 7.09 -0.81
N GLU A 73 16.73 6.23 0.05
CA GLU A 73 16.53 4.79 -0.04
C GLU A 73 15.07 4.40 0.22
N ALA A 74 14.42 4.98 1.24
CA ALA A 74 13.03 4.71 1.59
C ALA A 74 12.07 5.08 0.45
N LEU A 75 12.27 6.23 -0.19
CA LEU A 75 11.41 6.71 -1.29
C LEU A 75 11.36 5.79 -2.50
N ARG A 76 12.33 4.89 -2.65
CA ARG A 76 12.30 3.87 -3.71
C ARG A 76 11.21 2.82 -3.54
N TYR A 77 10.59 2.78 -2.38
CA TYR A 77 9.61 1.77 -1.97
C TYR A 77 8.27 2.37 -1.55
N VAL A 78 8.09 3.67 -1.69
CA VAL A 78 6.84 4.38 -1.37
C VAL A 78 6.08 4.69 -2.66
N ALA A 79 4.75 4.67 -2.60
CA ALA A 79 3.86 5.11 -3.65
C ALA A 79 2.79 6.06 -3.08
N ASP A 80 2.26 6.94 -3.93
CA ASP A 80 1.13 7.80 -3.59
C ASP A 80 -0.18 7.00 -3.53
N GLY A 81 -1.15 7.51 -2.80
CA GLY A 81 -2.54 7.11 -2.92
C GLY A 81 -2.99 5.95 -2.06
N SER A 82 -2.16 5.42 -1.15
CA SER A 82 -2.67 4.45 -0.16
C SER A 82 -3.83 5.06 0.64
N ALA A 83 -4.92 4.32 0.82
CA ALA A 83 -6.12 4.81 1.48
C ALA A 83 -6.34 4.22 2.87
N SER A 84 -5.49 3.31 3.33
CA SER A 84 -5.50 2.81 4.71
C SER A 84 -4.14 2.27 5.14
N ALA A 85 -3.90 2.24 6.46
CA ALA A 85 -2.69 1.63 7.02
C ALA A 85 -2.58 0.13 6.67
N ARG A 86 -3.70 -0.57 6.51
CA ARG A 86 -3.71 -2.00 6.17
C ARG A 86 -3.34 -2.26 4.71
N GLU A 87 -3.80 -1.42 3.79
CA GLU A 87 -3.35 -1.44 2.39
C GLU A 87 -1.86 -1.12 2.29
N THR A 88 -1.36 -0.14 3.07
CA THR A 88 0.07 0.17 3.17
C THR A 88 0.86 -1.06 3.61
N ILE A 89 0.44 -1.73 4.71
CA ILE A 89 1.12 -2.91 5.23
C ILE A 89 1.10 -4.05 4.20
N LEU A 90 -0.04 -4.32 3.55
CA LEU A 90 -0.16 -5.31 2.50
C LEU A 90 0.79 -5.00 1.34
N THR A 91 0.77 -3.76 0.85
CA THR A 91 1.66 -3.29 -0.21
C THR A 91 3.13 -3.51 0.16
N MET A 92 3.55 -3.11 1.36
CA MET A 92 4.92 -3.29 1.83
C MET A 92 5.31 -4.77 1.93
N GLN A 93 4.45 -5.63 2.45
CA GLN A 93 4.73 -7.07 2.50
C GLN A 93 4.91 -7.66 1.10
N LEU A 94 4.10 -7.25 0.13
CA LEU A 94 4.16 -7.77 -1.24
C LEU A 94 5.34 -7.21 -2.04
N THR A 95 5.70 -5.94 -1.88
CA THR A 95 6.60 -5.22 -2.79
C THR A 95 8.01 -5.01 -2.28
N LEU A 96 8.24 -4.97 -0.97
CA LEU A 96 9.59 -4.81 -0.43
C LEU A 96 10.51 -5.96 -0.85
N PRO A 97 11.82 -5.69 -1.04
CA PRO A 97 12.78 -6.72 -1.44
C PRO A 97 12.87 -7.87 -0.43
N TYR A 98 13.27 -9.06 -0.89
CA TYR A 98 13.47 -10.26 -0.04
C TYR A 98 14.37 -10.02 1.17
N ARG A 99 15.45 -9.23 0.99
CA ARG A 99 16.36 -8.85 2.09
C ARG A 99 15.68 -8.06 3.21
N MET A 100 14.54 -7.43 2.90
CA MET A 100 13.71 -6.69 3.86
C MET A 100 12.50 -7.50 4.33
N GLY A 101 12.31 -8.71 3.79
CA GLY A 101 11.22 -9.61 4.15
C GLY A 101 9.96 -9.49 3.31
N GLY A 102 9.95 -8.64 2.29
CA GLY A 102 8.87 -8.58 1.30
C GLY A 102 9.08 -9.57 0.16
N TYR A 103 8.06 -9.74 -0.69
CA TYR A 103 8.09 -10.69 -1.81
C TYR A 103 8.67 -10.11 -3.11
N GLY A 104 9.07 -8.83 -3.13
CA GLY A 104 9.70 -8.18 -4.26
C GLY A 104 8.81 -8.10 -5.50
N LEU A 105 7.49 -8.11 -5.34
CA LEU A 105 6.55 -7.89 -6.44
C LEU A 105 6.69 -6.46 -6.96
N GLN A 106 6.26 -6.25 -8.19
CA GLN A 106 6.18 -4.90 -8.75
C GLN A 106 5.18 -4.06 -7.94
N MET A 107 5.49 -2.78 -7.75
CA MET A 107 4.58 -1.84 -7.09
C MET A 107 3.27 -1.74 -7.87
N PRO A 108 2.11 -1.99 -7.26
CA PRO A 108 0.81 -1.77 -7.89
C PRO A 108 0.49 -0.28 -7.99
N LEU A 109 -0.51 0.06 -8.78
CA LEU A 109 -1.20 1.33 -8.67
C LEU A 109 -2.14 1.26 -7.45
N LEU A 110 -1.97 2.19 -6.51
CA LEU A 110 -2.77 2.21 -5.28
C LEU A 110 -4.02 3.07 -5.47
N ASN A 111 -5.15 2.56 -5.01
CA ASN A 111 -6.46 3.22 -5.09
C ASN A 111 -6.72 3.78 -6.49
N HIS A 112 -6.40 2.96 -7.50
CA HIS A 112 -6.47 3.35 -8.89
C HIS A 112 -7.91 3.46 -9.37
N ARG A 113 -8.27 4.64 -9.91
CA ARG A 113 -9.58 4.88 -10.49
C ARG A 113 -9.66 4.27 -11.88
N ILE A 114 -10.72 3.51 -12.12
CA ILE A 114 -11.10 2.94 -13.41
C ILE A 114 -12.43 3.53 -13.84
N ASP A 115 -12.45 4.30 -14.92
CA ASP A 115 -13.68 4.84 -15.51
C ASP A 115 -14.42 3.74 -16.27
N LEU A 116 -15.73 3.62 -16.01
CA LEU A 116 -16.54 2.52 -16.53
C LEU A 116 -17.18 2.88 -17.88
N GLY A 117 -17.27 1.88 -18.76
CA GLY A 117 -18.05 1.94 -19.98
C GLY A 117 -19.56 1.90 -19.70
N ARG A 118 -20.40 2.07 -20.74
CA ARG A 118 -21.88 2.07 -20.59
C ARG A 118 -22.44 0.78 -19.99
N ARG A 119 -21.84 -0.36 -20.34
CA ARG A 119 -22.26 -1.69 -19.85
C ARG A 119 -21.93 -1.83 -18.37
N GLU A 120 -20.71 -1.53 -17.99
CA GLU A 120 -20.18 -1.67 -16.64
C GLU A 120 -20.85 -0.68 -15.67
N ARG A 121 -21.17 0.53 -16.13
CA ARG A 121 -21.98 1.51 -15.35
C ARG A 121 -23.35 0.97 -14.98
N ARG A 122 -23.99 0.20 -15.88
CA ARG A 122 -25.29 -0.44 -15.57
C ARG A 122 -25.14 -1.54 -14.53
N ILE A 123 -24.04 -2.29 -14.56
CA ILE A 123 -23.75 -3.34 -13.58
C ILE A 123 -23.42 -2.72 -12.23
N ALA A 124 -22.48 -1.78 -12.18
CA ALA A 124 -21.97 -1.21 -10.94
C ALA A 124 -22.86 -0.12 -10.32
N GLY A 125 -23.78 0.48 -11.10
CA GLY A 125 -24.56 1.64 -10.66
C GLY A 125 -23.73 2.90 -10.42
N ARG A 126 -22.51 2.99 -11.02
CA ARG A 126 -21.54 4.06 -10.80
C ARG A 126 -20.82 4.41 -12.10
N GLU A 127 -20.18 5.59 -12.12
CA GLU A 127 -19.38 6.04 -13.28
C GLU A 127 -17.96 5.50 -13.29
N TYR A 128 -17.41 5.20 -12.12
CA TYR A 128 -16.07 4.68 -11.94
C TYR A 128 -15.98 3.74 -10.74
N LEU A 129 -14.95 2.92 -10.72
CA LEU A 129 -14.54 2.10 -9.57
C LEU A 129 -13.13 2.50 -9.14
N VAL A 130 -12.77 2.11 -7.92
CA VAL A 130 -11.41 2.30 -7.38
C VAL A 130 -10.90 0.93 -6.96
N CYS A 131 -9.73 0.54 -7.44
CA CYS A 131 -9.03 -0.70 -7.12
C CYS A 131 -7.97 -0.44 -6.07
N ASP A 132 -7.93 -1.20 -4.97
CA ASP A 132 -7.00 -0.93 -3.86
C ASP A 132 -5.55 -1.11 -4.29
N LEU A 133 -5.19 -2.28 -4.78
CA LEU A 133 -3.86 -2.61 -5.31
C LEU A 133 -4.01 -3.17 -6.74
N PHE A 134 -3.80 -2.34 -7.74
CA PHE A 134 -4.06 -2.71 -9.14
C PHE A 134 -2.77 -2.94 -9.93
N TRP A 135 -2.64 -4.10 -10.57
CA TRP A 135 -1.62 -4.43 -11.55
C TRP A 135 -2.23 -4.41 -12.97
N PRO A 136 -2.08 -3.31 -13.73
CA PRO A 136 -2.71 -3.16 -15.04
C PRO A 136 -2.31 -4.25 -16.04
N ASP A 137 -1.02 -4.58 -16.12
CA ASP A 137 -0.50 -5.57 -17.07
C ASP A 137 -1.03 -6.98 -16.81
N ALA A 138 -1.35 -7.30 -15.55
CA ALA A 138 -1.93 -8.57 -15.14
C ALA A 138 -3.46 -8.55 -15.08
N GLN A 139 -4.10 -7.38 -15.27
CA GLN A 139 -5.53 -7.15 -15.05
C GLN A 139 -5.97 -7.75 -13.70
N LEU A 140 -5.21 -7.42 -12.64
CA LEU A 140 -5.41 -7.95 -11.30
C LEU A 140 -5.63 -6.81 -10.31
N ASP A 141 -6.74 -6.87 -9.59
CA ASP A 141 -7.04 -6.05 -8.43
C ASP A 141 -6.96 -6.90 -7.16
N VAL A 142 -6.20 -6.44 -6.18
CA VAL A 142 -6.12 -7.07 -4.85
C VAL A 142 -6.69 -6.12 -3.83
N GLU A 143 -7.81 -6.50 -3.22
CA GLU A 143 -8.59 -5.70 -2.29
C GLU A 143 -8.36 -6.14 -0.85
N TYR A 144 -8.21 -5.19 0.05
CA TYR A 144 -8.15 -5.47 1.47
C TYR A 144 -9.54 -5.43 2.09
N ASP A 145 -9.95 -6.56 2.68
CA ASP A 145 -11.21 -6.67 3.41
C ASP A 145 -10.97 -6.66 4.92
N GLY A 146 -11.40 -5.58 5.56
CA GLY A 146 -11.30 -5.38 7.01
C GLY A 146 -12.30 -6.18 7.86
N GLY A 147 -13.31 -6.79 7.27
CA GLY A 147 -14.20 -7.76 7.93
C GLY A 147 -15.51 -7.23 8.55
N ASP A 148 -15.89 -5.96 8.37
CA ASP A 148 -17.17 -5.43 8.89
C ASP A 148 -18.32 -5.56 7.86
N HIS A 149 -18.78 -6.81 7.58
CA HIS A 149 -19.74 -7.10 6.51
C HIS A 149 -21.08 -7.65 6.98
N ALA A 150 -21.68 -7.09 8.01
CA ALA A 150 -23.03 -7.49 8.43
C ALA A 150 -24.18 -6.80 7.69
N ASP A 151 -23.88 -5.85 6.75
CA ASP A 151 -24.88 -5.07 6.03
C ASP A 151 -25.21 -5.69 4.66
N PRO A 152 -26.44 -6.20 4.42
CA PRO A 152 -26.84 -6.78 3.13
C PRO A 152 -26.75 -5.81 1.95
N GLU A 153 -27.01 -4.51 2.15
CA GLU A 153 -26.91 -3.52 1.06
C GLU A 153 -25.46 -3.31 0.64
N ARG A 154 -24.54 -3.35 1.59
CA ARG A 154 -23.09 -3.27 1.32
C ARG A 154 -22.62 -4.49 0.54
N MET A 155 -23.03 -5.70 0.97
CA MET A 155 -22.71 -6.95 0.26
C MET A 155 -23.21 -6.92 -1.20
N GLN A 156 -24.42 -6.39 -1.45
CA GLN A 156 -24.93 -6.26 -2.81
C GLN A 156 -24.10 -5.29 -3.64
N LYS A 157 -23.73 -4.14 -3.09
CA LYS A 157 -22.87 -3.14 -3.77
C LYS A 157 -21.49 -3.70 -4.10
N ASP A 158 -20.91 -4.48 -3.19
CA ASP A 158 -19.61 -5.13 -3.38
C ASP A 158 -19.69 -6.22 -4.45
N SER A 159 -20.80 -6.99 -4.51
CA SER A 159 -21.04 -7.95 -5.59
C SER A 159 -21.15 -7.24 -6.95
N MET A 160 -21.97 -6.20 -7.07
CA MET A 160 -22.12 -5.41 -8.30
C MET A 160 -20.79 -4.79 -8.76
N ARG A 161 -19.99 -4.31 -7.82
CA ARG A 161 -18.64 -3.80 -8.09
C ARG A 161 -17.75 -4.88 -8.68
N ARG A 162 -17.70 -6.05 -8.03
CA ARG A 162 -16.91 -7.20 -8.50
C ARG A 162 -17.35 -7.67 -9.87
N ASP A 163 -18.67 -7.78 -10.12
CA ASP A 163 -19.22 -8.21 -11.41
C ASP A 163 -18.82 -7.24 -12.53
N ALA A 164 -18.81 -5.93 -12.25
CA ALA A 164 -18.34 -4.94 -13.22
C ALA A 164 -16.86 -5.10 -13.55
N LEU A 165 -15.98 -5.28 -12.56
CA LEU A 165 -14.55 -5.51 -12.76
C LEU A 165 -14.30 -6.81 -13.56
N VAL A 166 -14.98 -7.89 -13.20
CA VAL A 166 -14.89 -9.18 -13.90
C VAL A 166 -15.36 -9.04 -15.37
N SER A 167 -16.42 -8.26 -15.63
CA SER A 167 -16.90 -8.02 -16.99
C SER A 167 -15.89 -7.26 -17.86
N MET A 168 -14.94 -6.56 -17.25
CA MET A 168 -13.82 -5.88 -17.91
C MET A 168 -12.58 -6.80 -18.06
N GLY A 169 -12.66 -8.04 -17.63
CA GLY A 169 -11.54 -8.98 -17.63
C GLY A 169 -10.58 -8.82 -16.43
N ILE A 170 -10.94 -8.00 -15.45
CA ILE A 170 -10.12 -7.80 -14.25
C ILE A 170 -10.42 -8.92 -13.25
N THR A 171 -9.37 -9.61 -12.82
CA THR A 171 -9.46 -10.56 -11.71
C THR A 171 -9.45 -9.80 -10.39
N VAL A 172 -10.38 -10.09 -9.51
CA VAL A 172 -10.44 -9.52 -8.15
C VAL A 172 -10.03 -10.58 -7.14
N MET A 173 -9.01 -10.28 -6.34
CA MET A 173 -8.54 -11.12 -5.24
C MET A 173 -8.76 -10.35 -3.94
N THR A 174 -9.45 -10.95 -2.98
CA THR A 174 -9.69 -10.34 -1.67
C THR A 174 -8.70 -10.89 -0.65
N VAL A 175 -8.10 -9.99 0.13
CA VAL A 175 -7.21 -10.31 1.25
C VAL A 175 -7.88 -9.86 2.54
N THR A 176 -8.23 -10.81 3.38
CA THR A 176 -8.87 -10.55 4.68
C THR A 176 -7.85 -10.13 5.73
N LYS A 177 -8.35 -9.49 6.81
CA LYS A 177 -7.54 -9.16 8.00
C LYS A 177 -6.80 -10.38 8.55
N TRP A 178 -7.46 -11.54 8.58
CA TRP A 178 -6.83 -12.78 9.06
C TRP A 178 -5.68 -13.21 8.16
N GLN A 179 -5.88 -13.23 6.84
CA GLN A 179 -4.85 -13.59 5.86
C GLN A 179 -3.64 -12.64 5.89
N LEU A 180 -3.89 -11.33 6.04
CA LEU A 180 -2.80 -10.35 6.19
C LEU A 180 -1.97 -10.62 7.46
N ASN A 181 -2.60 -11.06 8.55
CA ASN A 181 -1.93 -11.35 9.81
C ASN A 181 -1.32 -12.75 9.87
N ASP A 182 -1.61 -13.65 8.94
CA ASP A 182 -1.01 -15.00 8.86
C ASP A 182 0.12 -15.03 7.81
N GLY A 183 1.29 -15.55 8.21
CA GLY A 183 2.46 -15.55 7.32
C GLY A 183 2.36 -16.60 6.20
N GLY A 184 1.69 -17.71 6.45
CA GLY A 184 1.45 -18.75 5.45
C GLY A 184 0.46 -18.30 4.40
N GLU A 185 -0.63 -17.66 4.82
CA GLU A 185 -1.64 -17.10 3.93
C GLU A 185 -1.05 -15.95 3.07
N THR A 186 -0.31 -15.02 3.70
CA THR A 186 0.37 -13.95 2.95
C THR A 186 1.34 -14.52 1.92
N ASN A 187 2.05 -15.61 2.25
CA ASN A 187 2.94 -16.30 1.31
C ASN A 187 2.14 -16.90 0.13
N ALA A 188 1.02 -17.57 0.38
CA ALA A 188 0.17 -18.13 -0.67
C ALA A 188 -0.39 -17.03 -1.60
N ILE A 189 -0.84 -15.91 -1.03
CA ILE A 189 -1.30 -14.73 -1.77
C ILE A 189 -0.18 -14.17 -2.64
N ALA A 190 1.03 -13.98 -2.11
CA ALA A 190 2.17 -13.47 -2.85
C ALA A 190 2.55 -14.38 -4.04
N HIS A 191 2.48 -15.70 -3.87
CA HIS A 191 2.69 -16.67 -4.96
C HIS A 191 1.60 -16.56 -6.03
N ALA A 192 0.33 -16.46 -5.66
CA ALA A 192 -0.77 -16.32 -6.61
C ALA A 192 -0.66 -15.01 -7.42
N ILE A 193 -0.29 -13.88 -6.78
CA ILE A 193 -0.04 -12.61 -7.46
C ILE A 193 1.19 -12.74 -8.38
N ALA A 194 2.27 -13.36 -7.91
CA ALA A 194 3.49 -13.56 -8.69
C ALA A 194 3.22 -14.35 -9.98
N GLU A 195 2.44 -15.44 -9.91
CA GLU A 195 2.03 -16.23 -11.06
C GLU A 195 1.27 -15.38 -12.08
N ARG A 196 0.30 -14.59 -11.62
CA ARG A 196 -0.49 -13.72 -12.49
C ARG A 196 0.30 -12.57 -13.12
N THR A 197 1.26 -12.01 -12.38
CA THR A 197 2.12 -10.93 -12.87
C THR A 197 3.34 -11.42 -13.64
N GLY A 198 3.48 -12.73 -13.86
CA GLY A 198 4.63 -13.34 -14.53
C GLY A 198 5.94 -13.23 -13.72
N LYS A 199 5.85 -12.89 -12.43
CA LYS A 199 7.00 -12.75 -11.56
C LYS A 199 7.43 -14.10 -10.98
N ARG A 200 8.69 -14.48 -11.20
CA ARG A 200 9.27 -15.63 -10.52
C ARG A 200 9.82 -15.21 -9.16
N LEU A 201 9.23 -15.71 -8.09
CA LEU A 201 9.76 -15.51 -6.73
C LEU A 201 11.04 -16.35 -6.55
N ARG A 202 12.12 -15.68 -6.12
CA ARG A 202 13.45 -16.29 -5.91
C ARG A 202 14.00 -15.80 -4.59
N TYR A 203 13.65 -16.47 -3.52
CA TYR A 203 14.22 -16.22 -2.20
C TYR A 203 14.80 -17.52 -1.63
N VAL A 204 15.68 -17.39 -0.68
CA VAL A 204 16.40 -18.50 -0.06
C VAL A 204 16.02 -18.57 1.41
N ASP A 205 15.52 -19.72 1.84
CA ASP A 205 15.32 -20.00 3.26
C ASP A 205 16.65 -20.51 3.89
N PRO A 206 16.89 -20.19 5.19
CA PRO A 206 15.97 -19.57 6.15
C PRO A 206 16.09 -18.03 6.24
N GLU A 207 16.92 -17.38 5.42
CA GLU A 207 17.14 -15.93 5.52
C GLU A 207 15.86 -15.15 5.23
N PHE A 208 15.13 -15.53 4.18
CA PHE A 208 13.87 -14.89 3.83
C PHE A 208 12.85 -15.01 4.96
N THR A 209 12.64 -16.23 5.47
CA THR A 209 11.69 -16.47 6.57
C THR A 209 12.00 -15.62 7.80
N ARG A 210 13.30 -15.45 8.15
CA ARG A 210 13.74 -14.60 9.25
C ARG A 210 13.43 -13.12 8.98
N ALA A 211 13.75 -12.64 7.79
CA ALA A 211 13.49 -11.25 7.37
C ALA A 211 11.99 -10.97 7.30
N ASN A 212 11.19 -11.91 6.77
CA ASN A 212 9.74 -11.78 6.67
C ASN A 212 9.09 -11.69 8.06
N ARG A 213 9.46 -12.57 8.99
CA ARG A 213 8.98 -12.49 10.38
C ARG A 213 9.37 -11.17 11.05
N ALA A 214 10.57 -10.65 10.79
CA ALA A 214 11.02 -9.37 11.34
C ALA A 214 10.19 -8.21 10.77
N LEU A 215 9.97 -8.17 9.45
CA LEU A 215 9.15 -7.16 8.80
C LEU A 215 7.72 -7.19 9.35
N ARG A 216 7.10 -8.35 9.39
CA ARG A 216 5.71 -8.53 9.91
C ARG A 216 5.59 -8.04 11.35
N ARG A 217 6.55 -8.40 12.21
CA ARG A 217 6.57 -7.92 13.60
C ARG A 217 6.65 -6.41 13.68
N GLU A 218 7.44 -5.78 12.81
CA GLU A 218 7.60 -4.32 12.80
C GLU A 218 6.35 -3.60 12.29
N LEU A 219 5.66 -4.15 11.30
CA LEU A 219 4.49 -3.53 10.67
C LEU A 219 3.17 -3.85 11.40
N LEU A 220 3.01 -5.07 11.90
CA LEU A 220 1.77 -5.55 12.51
C LEU A 220 1.78 -5.47 14.04
N GLY A 221 2.95 -5.31 14.67
CA GLY A 221 3.09 -5.27 16.12
C GLY A 221 2.94 -6.64 16.81
N CYS A 222 3.11 -7.74 16.08
CA CYS A 222 2.95 -9.13 16.57
C CYS A 222 4.31 -9.77 16.84
#